data_3e049c52fbd36e3fa7e725a9fe30d5d3
#
_entry.id   3e049c52fbd36e3fa7e725a9fe30d5d3
#
_cell.length_a   1.000
_cell.length_b   1.000
_cell.length_c   1.000
_cell.angle_alpha   90.00
_cell.angle_beta   90.00
_cell.angle_gamma   90.00
#
_symmetry.space_group_name_H-M   'P 1'
#
loop_
_entity.id
_entity.type
_entity.pdbx_description
1 polymer ?
#
loop_
_entity_poly.entity_id
_entity_poly.type
_entity_poly.pdbx_seq_one_letter_code
_entity_poly.pdbx_strand_id
1 'polypeptide(L)'
;MVTSATTANKGKYGDLSRRLAFLLLALVIYRVGAHIPVPGIDPSQLQQLFNGQQGGILSLFNMFSGGALSRFTVFALGIMPYISASIIMQLLTYVLPAFEQLKKEGEAGRRKITQYTRFGTLGLALFQSLGIAMALEASAGLVISPGFGFRMTAVVSLTAGTMFLMWLGEQITERGLGNGISILIFAGIAAGLPSSIGGLLELVRTGAMGPLVSIFIIAVVMLVTYFVVFVERGQRKILVNYARRQVGNKVYGGQSSHLPLKLNMAGVIPPIFASSIILLPATVINWFSSGESDNPVVLFMKDMAGALTPGQPIYVMFYAAAIVFFCFFYTALVFNSRETADNLKKSGAFIPGIRPGDHTAKFIDKILVRLTLAGAVYITFVCLLPEFLILKYNVPFYFGGTSLLIIVVVTMDFMSQVQNYMMSQQYESLLKKANFKTTL
;
A
#
# COMPACT_ATOMS: atom_id res chain seq x y z
N MET A 1 34.11 20.52 30.82
CA MET A 1 35.01 19.48 30.32
C MET A 1 34.49 18.12 30.76
N VAL A 2 33.45 17.56 30.19
CA VAL A 2 33.09 16.10 30.23
C VAL A 2 31.98 15.91 29.22
N THR A 3 32.26 15.81 27.92
CA THR A 3 31.31 15.31 26.88
C THR A 3 32.05 15.02 25.57
N SER A 4 33.07 14.16 25.58
CA SER A 4 33.76 13.79 24.33
C SER A 4 34.29 12.35 24.29
N ALA A 5 33.63 11.41 24.99
CA ALA A 5 34.14 10.03 25.05
C ALA A 5 33.15 8.95 24.55
N THR A 6 32.06 9.29 23.84
CA THR A 6 31.07 8.27 23.43
C THR A 6 30.86 8.15 21.91
N THR A 7 31.75 8.67 21.08
CA THR A 7 31.61 8.62 19.62
C THR A 7 32.55 7.66 18.88
N ALA A 8 33.28 6.79 19.58
CA ALA A 8 34.34 6.01 18.96
C ALA A 8 34.04 4.51 18.68
N ASN A 9 32.79 4.06 18.74
CA ASN A 9 32.50 2.68 18.32
C ASN A 9 31.13 2.53 17.65
N LYS A 10 30.82 3.33 16.63
CA LYS A 10 29.75 3.03 15.70
C LYS A 10 30.26 1.96 14.75
N GLY A 11 30.00 0.70 15.10
CA GLY A 11 30.30 -0.46 14.26
C GLY A 11 29.75 -0.28 12.84
N LYS A 12 30.34 -1.00 11.91
CA LYS A 12 30.12 -0.99 10.44
C LYS A 12 28.66 -0.97 9.96
N TYR A 13 27.71 -1.23 10.86
CA TYR A 13 26.25 -1.30 10.64
C TYR A 13 25.42 -0.44 11.64
N GLY A 14 26.05 0.48 12.35
CA GLY A 14 25.41 1.22 13.43
C GLY A 14 24.20 2.08 12.98
N ASP A 15 24.23 2.62 11.77
CA ASP A 15 23.11 3.42 11.24
C ASP A 15 21.98 2.52 10.74
N LEU A 16 22.27 1.40 10.09
CA LEU A 16 21.28 0.41 9.68
C LEU A 16 20.52 -0.18 10.88
N SER A 17 21.25 -0.58 11.92
CA SER A 17 20.65 -1.13 13.14
C SER A 17 19.77 -0.10 13.85
N ARG A 18 20.14 1.18 13.85
CA ARG A 18 19.34 2.27 14.41
C ARG A 18 18.04 2.46 13.63
N ARG A 19 18.07 2.44 12.28
CA ARG A 19 16.90 2.54 11.41
C ARG A 19 15.97 1.35 11.58
N LEU A 20 16.52 0.12 11.67
CA LEU A 20 15.76 -1.08 11.94
C LEU A 20 15.13 -1.07 13.33
N ALA A 21 15.88 -0.66 14.36
CA ALA A 21 15.36 -0.52 15.72
C ALA A 21 14.21 0.50 15.79
N PHE A 22 14.33 1.64 15.09
CA PHE A 22 13.27 2.62 14.99
C PHE A 22 12.03 2.04 14.31
N LEU A 23 12.20 1.30 13.22
CA LEU A 23 11.10 0.62 12.51
C LEU A 23 10.38 -0.37 13.44
N LEU A 24 11.14 -1.24 14.14
CA LEU A 24 10.55 -2.19 15.07
C LEU A 24 9.79 -1.49 16.20
N LEU A 25 10.36 -0.42 16.76
CA LEU A 25 9.68 0.38 17.79
C LEU A 25 8.36 0.97 17.26
N ALA A 26 8.36 1.52 16.05
CA ALA A 26 7.17 2.06 15.41
C ALA A 26 6.08 0.99 15.19
N LEU A 27 6.48 -0.23 14.79
CA LEU A 27 5.56 -1.35 14.63
C LEU A 27 4.98 -1.82 15.98
N VAL A 28 5.78 -1.81 17.05
CA VAL A 28 5.28 -2.09 18.41
C VAL A 28 4.25 -1.04 18.85
N ILE A 29 4.54 0.26 18.64
CA ILE A 29 3.60 1.35 18.95
C ILE A 29 2.30 1.18 18.17
N TYR A 30 2.40 0.89 16.87
CA TYR A 30 1.23 0.59 16.03
C TYR A 30 0.41 -0.57 16.61
N ARG A 31 1.07 -1.65 16.99
CA ARG A 31 0.39 -2.84 17.52
C ARG A 31 -0.27 -2.59 18.87
N VAL A 32 0.37 -1.87 19.77
CA VAL A 32 -0.21 -1.45 21.06
C VAL A 32 -1.47 -0.59 20.83
N GLY A 33 -1.39 0.43 19.97
CA GLY A 33 -2.54 1.30 19.68
C GLY A 33 -3.71 0.58 19.02
N ALA A 34 -3.45 -0.49 18.23
CA ALA A 34 -4.48 -1.35 17.66
C ALA A 34 -5.22 -2.22 18.71
N HIS A 35 -4.87 -2.12 20.00
CA HIS A 35 -5.54 -2.82 21.12
C HIS A 35 -6.14 -1.85 22.14
N ILE A 36 -6.00 -0.54 21.97
CA ILE A 36 -6.59 0.46 22.85
C ILE A 36 -8.05 0.72 22.40
N PRO A 37 -9.07 0.21 23.11
CA PRO A 37 -10.47 0.39 22.72
C PRO A 37 -10.93 1.83 22.95
N VAL A 38 -11.82 2.30 22.08
CA VAL A 38 -12.54 3.56 22.30
C VAL A 38 -13.64 3.31 23.32
N PRO A 39 -13.79 4.14 24.37
CA PRO A 39 -14.80 3.94 25.41
C PRO A 39 -16.22 4.12 24.85
N GLY A 40 -17.19 3.40 25.45
CA GLY A 40 -18.62 3.55 25.16
C GLY A 40 -19.24 2.45 24.30
N ILE A 41 -18.49 1.41 23.93
CA ILE A 41 -18.98 0.25 23.17
C ILE A 41 -18.82 -1.03 23.98
N ASP A 42 -19.78 -1.95 23.82
CA ASP A 42 -19.70 -3.30 24.36
C ASP A 42 -18.89 -4.20 23.41
N PRO A 43 -17.69 -4.69 23.81
CA PRO A 43 -16.84 -5.50 22.98
C PRO A 43 -17.46 -6.83 22.56
N SER A 44 -18.31 -7.41 23.40
CA SER A 44 -18.92 -8.73 23.17
C SER A 44 -19.96 -8.68 22.06
N GLN A 45 -20.78 -7.66 22.03
CA GLN A 45 -21.79 -7.42 20.99
C GLN A 45 -21.15 -7.05 19.65
N LEU A 46 -20.10 -6.23 19.70
CA LEU A 46 -19.34 -5.86 18.51
C LEU A 46 -18.71 -7.09 17.84
N GLN A 47 -18.14 -8.00 18.62
CA GLN A 47 -17.55 -9.22 18.10
C GLN A 47 -18.58 -10.14 17.45
N GLN A 48 -19.79 -10.23 18.01
CA GLN A 48 -20.89 -10.98 17.41
C GLN A 48 -21.32 -10.40 16.07
N LEU A 49 -21.41 -9.08 15.95
CA LEU A 49 -21.76 -8.38 14.71
C LEU A 49 -20.74 -8.67 13.60
N PHE A 50 -19.44 -8.63 13.91
CA PHE A 50 -18.39 -8.95 12.95
C PHE A 50 -18.37 -10.43 12.57
N ASN A 51 -18.68 -11.34 13.49
CA ASN A 51 -18.77 -12.77 13.19
C ASN A 51 -19.98 -13.12 12.30
N GLY A 52 -21.07 -12.36 12.42
CA GLY A 52 -22.26 -12.51 11.57
C GLY A 52 -22.13 -11.93 10.16
N GLN A 53 -21.21 -10.99 9.95
CA GLN A 53 -21.00 -10.31 8.66
C GLN A 53 -19.66 -10.70 8.01
N GLN A 54 -19.25 -11.93 8.09
CA GLN A 54 -18.04 -12.43 7.43
C GLN A 54 -18.19 -12.30 5.90
N GLY A 55 -17.26 -11.53 5.28
CA GLY A 55 -17.22 -11.32 3.83
C GLY A 55 -17.78 -9.97 3.34
N GLY A 56 -18.32 -9.11 4.22
CA GLY A 56 -18.81 -7.78 3.84
C GLY A 56 -17.72 -6.70 3.75
N ILE A 57 -18.13 -5.48 3.38
CA ILE A 57 -17.25 -4.28 3.28
C ILE A 57 -16.52 -4.02 4.60
N LEU A 58 -17.17 -4.21 5.75
CA LEU A 58 -16.58 -4.07 7.09
C LEU A 58 -15.41 -5.03 7.31
N SER A 59 -15.48 -6.23 6.74
CA SER A 59 -14.40 -7.23 6.82
C SER A 59 -13.13 -6.75 6.09
N LEU A 60 -13.27 -6.10 4.93
CA LEU A 60 -12.14 -5.48 4.21
C LEU A 60 -11.50 -4.36 5.02
N PHE A 61 -12.31 -3.45 5.61
CA PHE A 61 -11.78 -2.43 6.51
C PHE A 61 -11.03 -3.02 7.69
N ASN A 62 -11.61 -4.04 8.31
CA ASN A 62 -10.99 -4.73 9.44
C ASN A 62 -9.66 -5.39 9.07
N MET A 63 -9.55 -5.93 7.86
CA MET A 63 -8.32 -6.50 7.33
C MET A 63 -7.21 -5.43 7.19
N PHE A 64 -7.51 -4.29 6.59
CA PHE A 64 -6.53 -3.19 6.41
C PHE A 64 -6.15 -2.51 7.73
N SER A 65 -7.05 -2.50 8.72
CA SER A 65 -6.78 -1.97 10.06
C SER A 65 -6.10 -2.97 11.00
N GLY A 66 -5.85 -4.21 10.54
CA GLY A 66 -5.22 -5.26 11.35
C GLY A 66 -6.07 -5.75 12.52
N GLY A 67 -7.39 -5.81 12.35
CA GLY A 67 -8.34 -6.22 13.39
C GLY A 67 -8.70 -5.10 14.37
N ALA A 68 -8.27 -3.86 14.10
CA ALA A 68 -8.55 -2.72 14.97
C ALA A 68 -10.03 -2.30 14.94
N LEU A 69 -10.70 -2.48 13.79
CA LEU A 69 -12.12 -2.14 13.64
C LEU A 69 -13.03 -3.11 14.41
N SER A 70 -12.75 -4.41 14.39
CA SER A 70 -13.55 -5.40 15.13
C SER A 70 -13.47 -5.26 16.64
N ARG A 71 -12.49 -4.50 17.15
CA ARG A 71 -12.32 -4.16 18.55
C ARG A 71 -12.69 -2.71 18.85
N PHE A 72 -13.06 -1.95 17.83
CA PHE A 72 -13.30 -0.51 17.88
C PHE A 72 -12.19 0.25 18.62
N THR A 73 -10.98 0.09 18.18
CA THR A 73 -9.83 0.75 18.79
C THR A 73 -9.61 2.14 18.19
N VAL A 74 -8.71 2.90 18.81
CA VAL A 74 -8.31 4.24 18.33
C VAL A 74 -7.82 4.20 16.88
N PHE A 75 -7.27 3.06 16.41
CA PHE A 75 -6.82 2.85 15.04
C PHE A 75 -7.83 2.12 14.14
N ALA A 76 -9.11 2.12 14.48
CA ALA A 76 -10.14 1.40 13.73
C ALA A 76 -10.27 1.84 12.26
N LEU A 77 -10.11 3.15 11.97
CA LEU A 77 -10.05 3.67 10.59
C LEU A 77 -8.75 3.31 9.86
N GLY A 78 -7.69 2.95 10.60
CA GLY A 78 -6.38 2.65 10.03
C GLY A 78 -5.81 3.83 9.22
N ILE A 79 -5.11 3.51 8.13
CA ILE A 79 -4.50 4.47 7.20
C ILE A 79 -5.43 4.78 6.00
N MET A 80 -6.62 4.16 5.92
CA MET A 80 -7.51 4.28 4.76
C MET A 80 -7.87 5.72 4.39
N PRO A 81 -8.21 6.65 5.35
CA PRO A 81 -8.49 8.04 5.01
C PRO A 81 -7.30 8.75 4.35
N TYR A 82 -6.08 8.43 4.78
CA TYR A 82 -4.86 8.99 4.17
C TYR A 82 -4.64 8.46 2.75
N ILE A 83 -4.85 7.16 2.52
CA ILE A 83 -4.73 6.57 1.18
C ILE A 83 -5.72 7.25 0.23
N SER A 84 -6.99 7.36 0.64
CA SER A 84 -8.03 8.02 -0.16
C SER A 84 -7.69 9.49 -0.46
N ALA A 85 -7.24 10.26 0.54
CA ALA A 85 -6.80 11.63 0.36
C ALA A 85 -5.60 11.74 -0.59
N SER A 86 -4.63 10.84 -0.47
CA SER A 86 -3.45 10.80 -1.33
C SER A 86 -3.82 10.50 -2.79
N ILE A 87 -4.77 9.58 -3.03
CA ILE A 87 -5.28 9.28 -4.36
C ILE A 87 -5.95 10.51 -4.98
N ILE A 88 -6.86 11.14 -4.22
CA ILE A 88 -7.58 12.32 -4.66
C ILE A 88 -6.59 13.44 -5.02
N MET A 89 -5.59 13.69 -4.17
CA MET A 89 -4.58 14.71 -4.43
C MET A 89 -3.70 14.37 -5.64
N GLN A 90 -3.33 13.10 -5.83
CA GLN A 90 -2.60 12.67 -7.02
C GLN A 90 -3.41 12.84 -8.30
N LEU A 91 -4.71 12.50 -8.30
CA LEU A 91 -5.60 12.75 -9.43
C LEU A 91 -5.74 14.25 -9.72
N LEU A 92 -5.91 15.08 -8.68
CA LEU A 92 -6.01 16.52 -8.81
C LEU A 92 -4.76 17.17 -9.40
N THR A 93 -3.57 16.62 -9.15
CA THR A 93 -2.32 17.13 -9.77
C THR A 93 -2.27 16.94 -11.28
N TYR A 94 -3.11 16.08 -11.85
CA TYR A 94 -3.24 15.89 -13.32
C TYR A 94 -4.43 16.65 -13.93
N VAL A 95 -5.49 16.82 -13.16
CA VAL A 95 -6.73 17.45 -13.66
C VAL A 95 -6.68 18.97 -13.52
N LEU A 96 -6.09 19.48 -12.45
CA LEU A 96 -6.06 20.90 -12.14
C LEU A 96 -4.70 21.54 -12.50
N PRO A 97 -4.66 22.55 -13.42
CA PRO A 97 -3.41 23.20 -13.81
C PRO A 97 -2.65 23.85 -12.66
N ALA A 98 -3.36 24.31 -11.61
CA ALA A 98 -2.75 24.89 -10.43
C ALA A 98 -1.89 23.89 -9.66
N PHE A 99 -2.35 22.63 -9.52
CA PHE A 99 -1.57 21.57 -8.87
C PHE A 99 -0.44 21.03 -9.76
N GLU A 100 -0.63 21.03 -11.08
CA GLU A 100 0.44 20.70 -12.03
C GLU A 100 1.61 21.70 -11.93
N GLN A 101 1.31 23.01 -11.80
CA GLN A 101 2.32 24.03 -11.58
C GLN A 101 3.09 23.80 -10.26
N LEU A 102 2.38 23.51 -9.17
CA LEU A 102 3.00 23.16 -7.90
C LEU A 102 3.93 21.93 -8.02
N LYS A 103 3.56 20.92 -8.80
CA LYS A 103 4.44 19.77 -9.06
C LYS A 103 5.73 20.18 -9.80
N LYS A 104 5.66 21.17 -10.69
CA LYS A 104 6.83 21.72 -11.43
C LYS A 104 7.74 22.58 -10.57
N GLU A 105 7.26 23.14 -9.44
CA GLU A 105 8.06 23.92 -8.48
C GLU A 105 9.09 23.07 -7.69
N GLY A 106 9.11 21.74 -7.89
CA GLY A 106 10.06 20.83 -7.22
C GLY A 106 9.74 20.59 -5.76
N GLU A 107 10.75 20.65 -4.88
CA GLU A 107 10.61 20.34 -3.45
C GLU A 107 9.62 21.25 -2.70
N ALA A 108 9.56 22.53 -3.02
CA ALA A 108 8.65 23.48 -2.38
C ALA A 108 7.18 23.15 -2.71
N GLY A 109 6.88 22.86 -3.97
CA GLY A 109 5.55 22.46 -4.40
C GLY A 109 5.14 21.09 -3.85
N ARG A 110 6.07 20.13 -3.78
CA ARG A 110 5.84 18.82 -3.18
C ARG A 110 5.44 18.92 -1.70
N ARG A 111 6.08 19.78 -0.93
CA ARG A 111 5.72 20.05 0.47
C ARG A 111 4.29 20.58 0.60
N LYS A 112 3.88 21.51 -0.28
CA LYS A 112 2.49 22.02 -0.30
C LYS A 112 1.48 20.94 -0.64
N ILE A 113 1.75 20.10 -1.64
CA ILE A 113 0.88 18.94 -1.99
C ILE A 113 0.74 17.99 -0.81
N THR A 114 1.83 17.68 -0.11
CA THR A 114 1.79 16.86 1.10
C THR A 114 0.94 17.50 2.20
N GLN A 115 1.05 18.82 2.38
CA GLN A 115 0.22 19.54 3.34
C GLN A 115 -1.28 19.47 2.99
N TYR A 116 -1.65 19.65 1.73
CA TYR A 116 -3.04 19.48 1.27
C TYR A 116 -3.52 18.04 1.47
N THR A 117 -2.67 17.05 1.24
CA THR A 117 -3.00 15.64 1.53
C THR A 117 -3.31 15.43 3.01
N ARG A 118 -2.54 16.03 3.93
CA ARG A 118 -2.80 15.96 5.39
C ARG A 118 -4.14 16.60 5.76
N PHE A 119 -4.48 17.76 5.20
CA PHE A 119 -5.79 18.38 5.42
C PHE A 119 -6.93 17.55 4.82
N GLY A 120 -6.76 17.00 3.63
CA GLY A 120 -7.70 16.06 3.03
C GLY A 120 -7.92 14.81 3.88
N THR A 121 -6.85 14.27 4.46
CA THR A 121 -6.91 13.14 5.40
C THR A 121 -7.72 13.49 6.63
N LEU A 122 -7.49 14.66 7.22
CA LEU A 122 -8.25 15.14 8.38
C LEU A 122 -9.75 15.23 8.06
N GLY A 123 -10.10 15.86 6.94
CA GLY A 123 -11.49 15.98 6.49
C GLY A 123 -12.18 14.64 6.26
N LEU A 124 -11.51 13.72 5.55
CA LEU A 124 -12.03 12.37 5.32
C LEU A 124 -12.13 11.55 6.62
N ALA A 125 -11.15 11.65 7.51
CA ALA A 125 -11.18 10.96 8.79
C ALA A 125 -12.34 11.44 9.69
N LEU A 126 -12.59 12.75 9.76
CA LEU A 126 -13.74 13.32 10.46
C LEU A 126 -15.06 12.81 9.88
N PHE A 127 -15.20 12.82 8.56
CA PHE A 127 -16.40 12.35 7.89
C PHE A 127 -16.62 10.85 8.11
N GLN A 128 -15.61 10.03 7.93
CA GLN A 128 -15.70 8.57 8.11
C GLN A 128 -15.92 8.17 9.55
N SER A 129 -15.27 8.83 10.52
CA SER A 129 -15.45 8.55 11.96
C SER A 129 -16.86 8.88 12.41
N LEU A 130 -17.43 9.99 11.93
CA LEU A 130 -18.81 10.37 12.22
C LEU A 130 -19.81 9.35 11.64
N GLY A 131 -19.60 8.91 10.40
CA GLY A 131 -20.42 7.88 9.77
C GLY A 131 -20.39 6.54 10.53
N ILE A 132 -19.20 6.09 10.94
CA ILE A 132 -19.07 4.84 11.72
C ILE A 132 -19.74 5.02 13.09
N ALA A 133 -19.55 6.14 13.77
CA ALA A 133 -20.19 6.39 15.08
C ALA A 133 -21.73 6.35 14.97
N MET A 134 -22.30 6.95 13.92
CA MET A 134 -23.75 6.92 13.68
C MET A 134 -24.25 5.52 13.32
N ALA A 135 -23.51 4.77 12.51
CA ALA A 135 -23.87 3.40 12.14
C ALA A 135 -23.85 2.45 13.34
N LEU A 136 -22.88 2.61 14.24
CA LEU A 136 -22.81 1.81 15.48
C LEU A 136 -23.92 2.18 16.46
N GLU A 137 -24.29 3.46 16.55
CA GLU A 137 -25.38 3.91 17.40
C GLU A 137 -26.76 3.44 16.91
N ALA A 138 -26.93 3.30 15.59
CA ALA A 138 -28.14 2.74 15.00
C ALA A 138 -28.32 1.23 15.29
N SER A 139 -27.25 0.53 15.66
CA SER A 139 -27.30 -0.88 16.04
C SER A 139 -27.67 -1.03 17.51
N ALA A 140 -28.85 -1.58 17.78
CA ALA A 140 -29.39 -1.69 19.14
C ALA A 140 -28.47 -2.48 20.09
N GLY A 141 -28.15 -1.90 21.26
CA GLY A 141 -27.37 -2.56 22.31
C GLY A 141 -25.86 -2.50 22.17
N LEU A 142 -25.31 -1.96 21.08
CA LEU A 142 -23.88 -1.89 20.83
C LEU A 142 -23.20 -0.77 21.62
N VAL A 143 -23.89 0.36 21.76
CA VAL A 143 -23.42 1.54 22.46
C VAL A 143 -24.03 1.58 23.85
N ILE A 144 -23.19 1.67 24.88
CA ILE A 144 -23.63 1.67 26.30
C ILE A 144 -24.46 2.92 26.62
N SER A 145 -24.07 4.09 26.11
CA SER A 145 -24.76 5.36 26.28
C SER A 145 -24.85 6.10 24.95
N PRO A 146 -25.90 5.84 24.12
CA PRO A 146 -26.08 6.53 22.85
C PRO A 146 -26.32 8.03 23.08
N GLY A 147 -25.77 8.88 22.21
CA GLY A 147 -25.95 10.32 22.25
C GLY A 147 -24.74 11.11 21.78
N PHE A 148 -24.87 12.43 21.86
CA PHE A 148 -23.85 13.37 21.39
C PHE A 148 -22.46 13.13 22.02
N GLY A 149 -22.42 12.75 23.29
CA GLY A 149 -21.17 12.48 24.03
C GLY A 149 -20.39 11.31 23.40
N PHE A 150 -21.06 10.19 23.09
CA PHE A 150 -20.42 9.05 22.41
C PHE A 150 -19.92 9.43 21.01
N ARG A 151 -20.75 10.12 20.21
CA ARG A 151 -20.35 10.55 18.85
C ARG A 151 -19.10 11.40 18.89
N MET A 152 -19.05 12.40 19.78
CA MET A 152 -17.87 13.27 19.91
C MET A 152 -16.63 12.50 20.35
N THR A 153 -16.75 11.62 21.33
CA THR A 153 -15.64 10.79 21.82
C THR A 153 -15.12 9.87 20.71
N ALA A 154 -16.02 9.20 19.98
CA ALA A 154 -15.64 8.33 18.86
C ALA A 154 -14.95 9.12 17.72
N VAL A 155 -15.54 10.24 17.30
CA VAL A 155 -14.99 11.07 16.21
C VAL A 155 -13.61 11.60 16.57
N VAL A 156 -13.42 12.16 17.75
CA VAL A 156 -12.13 12.71 18.18
C VAL A 156 -11.09 11.59 18.32
N SER A 157 -11.45 10.46 18.94
CA SER A 157 -10.52 9.34 19.14
C SER A 157 -10.07 8.70 17.81
N LEU A 158 -11.00 8.42 16.91
CA LEU A 158 -10.70 7.80 15.60
C LEU A 158 -9.90 8.74 14.69
N THR A 159 -10.27 10.02 14.67
CA THR A 159 -9.55 11.03 13.88
C THR A 159 -8.13 11.23 14.41
N ALA A 160 -7.96 11.34 15.73
CA ALA A 160 -6.64 11.45 16.35
C ALA A 160 -5.79 10.22 16.05
N GLY A 161 -6.37 9.02 16.11
CA GLY A 161 -5.69 7.77 15.75
C GLY A 161 -5.22 7.73 14.30
N THR A 162 -6.06 8.14 13.37
CA THR A 162 -5.71 8.21 11.93
C THR A 162 -4.59 9.22 11.67
N MET A 163 -4.67 10.41 12.28
CA MET A 163 -3.63 11.45 12.14
C MET A 163 -2.30 10.99 12.74
N PHE A 164 -2.35 10.27 13.87
CA PHE A 164 -1.17 9.67 14.48
C PHE A 164 -0.54 8.60 13.58
N LEU A 165 -1.35 7.70 12.98
CA LEU A 165 -0.85 6.69 12.04
C LEU A 165 -0.23 7.31 10.79
N MET A 166 -0.83 8.36 10.25
CA MET A 166 -0.26 9.12 9.14
C MET A 166 1.12 9.68 9.52
N TRP A 167 1.22 10.37 10.66
CA TRP A 167 2.48 10.89 11.16
C TRP A 167 3.51 9.79 11.40
N LEU A 168 3.10 8.66 12.00
CA LEU A 168 3.98 7.51 12.22
C LEU A 168 4.52 6.94 10.92
N GLY A 169 3.67 6.81 9.89
CA GLY A 169 4.07 6.37 8.54
C GLY A 169 5.09 7.31 7.89
N GLU A 170 4.91 8.63 8.03
CA GLU A 170 5.88 9.62 7.57
C GLU A 170 7.21 9.51 8.33
N GLN A 171 7.19 9.34 9.67
CA GLN A 171 8.41 9.14 10.46
C GLN A 171 9.15 7.84 10.09
N ILE A 172 8.44 6.76 9.81
CA ILE A 172 9.06 5.52 9.32
C ILE A 172 9.75 5.77 7.96
N THR A 173 9.12 6.53 7.07
CA THR A 173 9.70 6.85 5.76
C THR A 173 10.95 7.72 5.87
N GLU A 174 10.95 8.71 6.78
CA GLU A 174 12.08 9.63 6.95
C GLU A 174 13.25 9.02 7.74
N ARG A 175 12.97 8.31 8.83
CA ARG A 175 13.97 7.82 9.79
C ARG A 175 14.22 6.33 9.74
N GLY A 176 13.29 5.56 9.16
CA GLY A 176 13.38 4.12 9.04
C GLY A 176 13.96 3.67 7.70
N LEU A 177 13.43 2.58 7.20
CA LEU A 177 13.71 1.98 5.89
C LEU A 177 12.40 1.71 5.19
N GLY A 178 12.31 2.10 3.92
CA GLY A 178 11.14 1.80 3.11
C GLY A 178 10.05 2.87 3.15
N ASN A 179 8.94 2.55 2.49
CA ASN A 179 7.74 3.36 2.53
C ASN A 179 6.95 3.02 3.81
N GLY A 180 6.94 3.94 4.79
CA GLY A 180 6.32 3.71 6.09
C GLY A 180 4.84 3.36 6.02
N ILE A 181 4.11 3.94 5.07
CA ILE A 181 2.68 3.66 4.88
C ILE A 181 2.47 2.21 4.44
N SER A 182 3.24 1.77 3.44
CA SER A 182 3.18 0.37 2.96
C SER A 182 3.55 -0.62 4.06
N ILE A 183 4.52 -0.27 4.90
CA ILE A 183 4.95 -1.11 6.03
C ILE A 183 3.87 -1.18 7.11
N LEU A 184 3.15 -0.09 7.41
CA LEU A 184 2.04 -0.11 8.36
C LEU A 184 0.86 -0.93 7.84
N ILE A 185 0.53 -0.84 6.55
CA ILE A 185 -0.49 -1.70 5.91
C ILE A 185 -0.05 -3.17 5.99
N PHE A 186 1.19 -3.46 5.65
CA PHE A 186 1.77 -4.79 5.77
C PHE A 186 1.65 -5.33 7.20
N ALA A 187 2.01 -4.52 8.20
CA ALA A 187 1.93 -4.92 9.61
C ALA A 187 0.49 -5.22 10.05
N GLY A 188 -0.49 -4.44 9.58
CA GLY A 188 -1.90 -4.70 9.81
C GLY A 188 -2.34 -6.05 9.24
N ILE A 189 -2.04 -6.29 7.97
CA ILE A 189 -2.40 -7.54 7.28
C ILE A 189 -1.67 -8.74 7.89
N ALA A 190 -0.35 -8.63 8.12
CA ALA A 190 0.47 -9.69 8.68
C ALA A 190 0.02 -10.10 10.09
N ALA A 191 -0.52 -9.16 10.87
CA ALA A 191 -1.09 -9.43 12.19
C ALA A 191 -2.34 -10.32 12.16
N GLY A 192 -3.06 -10.36 11.04
CA GLY A 192 -4.21 -11.23 10.83
C GLY A 192 -3.85 -12.67 10.39
N LEU A 193 -2.60 -12.91 9.95
CA LEU A 193 -2.16 -14.22 9.46
C LEU A 193 -2.34 -15.36 10.47
N PRO A 194 -1.89 -15.23 11.74
CA PRO A 194 -2.01 -16.31 12.70
C PRO A 194 -3.48 -16.70 12.98
N SER A 195 -4.37 -15.71 13.06
CA SER A 195 -5.81 -15.95 13.28
C SER A 195 -6.46 -16.62 12.07
N SER A 196 -6.04 -16.29 10.86
CA SER A 196 -6.55 -16.91 9.63
C SER A 196 -6.13 -18.37 9.52
N ILE A 197 -4.87 -18.67 9.86
CA ILE A 197 -4.37 -20.05 9.89
C ILE A 197 -5.10 -20.85 10.99
N GLY A 198 -5.28 -20.25 12.17
CA GLY A 198 -6.05 -20.86 13.26
C GLY A 198 -7.49 -21.15 12.88
N GLY A 199 -8.18 -20.23 12.20
CA GLY A 199 -9.54 -20.43 11.68
C GLY A 199 -9.63 -21.55 10.66
N LEU A 200 -8.66 -21.68 9.76
CA LEU A 200 -8.61 -22.77 8.78
C LEU A 200 -8.45 -24.15 9.49
N LEU A 201 -7.57 -24.23 10.47
CA LEU A 201 -7.39 -25.46 11.26
C LEU A 201 -8.65 -25.82 12.07
N GLU A 202 -9.36 -24.82 12.60
CA GLU A 202 -10.62 -25.04 13.32
C GLU A 202 -11.72 -25.60 12.41
N LEU A 203 -11.84 -25.12 11.17
CA LEU A 203 -12.78 -25.67 10.18
C LEU A 203 -12.49 -27.13 9.83
N VAL A 204 -11.22 -27.50 9.79
CA VAL A 204 -10.83 -28.90 9.59
C VAL A 204 -11.18 -29.72 10.82
N ARG A 205 -10.93 -29.17 12.03
CA ARG A 205 -11.24 -29.86 13.31
C ARG A 205 -12.72 -30.07 13.52
N THR A 206 -13.55 -29.11 13.14
CA THR A 206 -15.02 -29.18 13.25
C THR A 206 -15.67 -30.02 12.16
N GLY A 207 -14.90 -30.49 11.16
CA GLY A 207 -15.43 -31.27 10.04
C GLY A 207 -16.21 -30.44 9.01
N ALA A 208 -16.25 -29.11 9.16
CA ALA A 208 -16.89 -28.21 8.21
C ALA A 208 -16.14 -28.15 6.87
N MET A 209 -14.85 -28.49 6.90
CA MET A 209 -14.02 -28.60 5.70
C MET A 209 -13.23 -29.90 5.69
N GLY A 210 -13.25 -30.60 4.55
CA GLY A 210 -12.45 -31.81 4.39
C GLY A 210 -10.94 -31.55 4.45
N PRO A 211 -10.14 -32.42 5.10
CA PRO A 211 -8.70 -32.23 5.22
C PRO A 211 -7.99 -32.06 3.86
N LEU A 212 -8.47 -32.76 2.84
CA LEU A 212 -7.92 -32.70 1.47
C LEU A 212 -8.11 -31.31 0.85
N VAL A 213 -9.26 -30.66 1.09
CA VAL A 213 -9.56 -29.31 0.59
C VAL A 213 -8.66 -28.29 1.26
N SER A 214 -8.38 -28.41 2.56
CA SER A 214 -7.50 -27.50 3.27
C SER A 214 -6.04 -27.61 2.79
N ILE A 215 -5.55 -28.83 2.54
CA ILE A 215 -4.23 -29.06 1.94
C ILE A 215 -4.15 -28.43 0.55
N PHE A 216 -5.20 -28.62 -0.27
CA PHE A 216 -5.29 -28.00 -1.60
C PHE A 216 -5.24 -26.46 -1.52
N ILE A 217 -5.96 -25.82 -0.58
CA ILE A 217 -5.95 -24.39 -0.39
C ILE A 217 -4.55 -23.90 -0.01
N ILE A 218 -3.87 -24.55 0.94
CA ILE A 218 -2.50 -24.20 1.33
C ILE A 218 -1.56 -24.32 0.12
N ALA A 219 -1.68 -25.39 -0.67
CA ALA A 219 -0.87 -25.59 -1.86
C ALA A 219 -1.10 -24.47 -2.90
N VAL A 220 -2.35 -24.05 -3.11
CA VAL A 220 -2.69 -22.92 -4.00
C VAL A 220 -2.09 -21.62 -3.49
N VAL A 221 -2.20 -21.31 -2.20
CA VAL A 221 -1.60 -20.11 -1.60
C VAL A 221 -0.08 -20.09 -1.80
N MET A 222 0.59 -21.21 -1.56
CA MET A 222 2.04 -21.33 -1.78
C MET A 222 2.41 -21.15 -3.25
N LEU A 223 1.66 -21.72 -4.17
CA LEU A 223 1.87 -21.60 -5.60
C LEU A 223 1.67 -20.14 -6.07
N VAL A 224 0.61 -19.49 -5.62
CA VAL A 224 0.35 -18.08 -5.93
C VAL A 224 1.45 -17.19 -5.36
N THR A 225 1.87 -17.43 -4.12
CA THR A 225 2.99 -16.68 -3.51
C THR A 225 4.28 -16.84 -4.34
N TYR A 226 4.61 -18.06 -4.74
CA TYR A 226 5.77 -18.31 -5.61
C TYR A 226 5.64 -17.58 -6.96
N PHE A 227 4.47 -17.63 -7.57
CA PHE A 227 4.19 -16.96 -8.84
C PHE A 227 4.32 -15.44 -8.72
N VAL A 228 3.80 -14.84 -7.63
CA VAL A 228 3.94 -13.42 -7.33
C VAL A 228 5.41 -13.02 -7.20
N VAL A 229 6.19 -13.77 -6.42
CA VAL A 229 7.63 -13.52 -6.26
C VAL A 229 8.37 -13.61 -7.59
N PHE A 230 8.03 -14.60 -8.41
CA PHE A 230 8.63 -14.80 -9.73
C PHE A 230 8.36 -13.62 -10.67
N VAL A 231 7.12 -13.15 -10.74
CA VAL A 231 6.74 -12.03 -11.62
C VAL A 231 7.32 -10.71 -11.12
N GLU A 232 7.28 -10.45 -9.81
CA GLU A 232 7.81 -9.19 -9.23
C GLU A 232 9.34 -9.06 -9.36
N ARG A 233 10.07 -10.18 -9.44
CA ARG A 233 11.50 -10.17 -9.76
C ARG A 233 11.78 -9.98 -11.24
N GLY A 234 10.79 -10.14 -12.10
CA GLY A 234 10.89 -10.01 -13.54
C GLY A 234 11.28 -8.58 -13.96
N GLN A 235 12.34 -8.44 -14.72
CA GLN A 235 12.81 -7.16 -15.25
C GLN A 235 13.16 -7.30 -16.74
N ARG A 236 12.70 -6.33 -17.54
CA ARG A 236 13.16 -6.17 -18.92
C ARG A 236 14.36 -5.24 -18.94
N LYS A 237 15.51 -5.76 -19.31
CA LYS A 237 16.76 -5.00 -19.44
C LYS A 237 16.88 -4.46 -20.87
N ILE A 238 16.87 -3.13 -21.04
CA ILE A 238 17.12 -2.47 -22.32
C ILE A 238 18.60 -2.14 -22.41
N LEU A 239 19.27 -2.59 -23.46
CA LEU A 239 20.69 -2.30 -23.68
C LEU A 239 20.87 -0.81 -23.99
N VAL A 240 21.79 -0.17 -23.28
CA VAL A 240 22.15 1.23 -23.43
C VAL A 240 23.67 1.31 -23.60
N ASN A 241 24.13 1.91 -24.69
CA ASN A 241 25.55 2.09 -24.98
C ASN A 241 25.94 3.55 -24.71
N TYR A 242 27.08 3.74 -24.08
CA TYR A 242 27.69 5.05 -23.91
C TYR A 242 28.68 5.31 -25.04
N ALA A 243 28.70 6.52 -25.60
CA ALA A 243 29.64 6.92 -26.61
C ALA A 243 31.09 6.85 -26.09
N ARG A 244 32.01 6.43 -26.91
CA ARG A 244 33.44 6.45 -26.56
C ARG A 244 33.89 7.89 -26.37
N ARG A 245 34.53 8.19 -25.27
CA ARG A 245 35.13 9.50 -24.99
C ARG A 245 36.62 9.39 -25.13
N GLN A 246 37.20 10.26 -26.00
CA GLN A 246 38.61 10.46 -26.09
C GLN A 246 39.01 11.70 -25.31
N VAL A 247 39.86 11.55 -24.30
CA VAL A 247 40.41 12.64 -23.51
C VAL A 247 41.95 12.60 -23.73
N GLY A 248 42.43 13.48 -24.58
CA GLY A 248 43.85 13.46 -25.03
C GLY A 248 44.19 12.20 -25.80
N ASN A 249 45.29 11.52 -25.47
CA ASN A 249 45.74 10.26 -26.10
C ASN A 249 45.08 9.01 -25.49
N LYS A 250 44.21 9.15 -24.49
CA LYS A 250 43.51 7.99 -23.86
C LYS A 250 42.10 7.88 -24.37
N VAL A 251 41.78 6.72 -25.00
CA VAL A 251 40.41 6.38 -25.40
C VAL A 251 39.77 5.58 -24.28
N TYR A 252 38.76 6.16 -23.63
CA TYR A 252 37.91 5.44 -22.71
C TYR A 252 36.88 4.66 -23.52
N GLY A 253 36.92 3.33 -23.43
CA GLY A 253 36.03 2.44 -24.16
C GLY A 253 34.57 2.70 -23.78
N GLY A 254 33.67 2.68 -24.77
CA GLY A 254 32.24 2.78 -24.51
C GLY A 254 31.80 1.62 -23.60
N GLN A 255 31.23 1.94 -22.44
CA GLN A 255 30.63 0.94 -21.56
C GLN A 255 29.19 0.68 -22.01
N SER A 256 28.82 -0.60 -22.07
CA SER A 256 27.42 -0.99 -22.23
C SER A 256 26.80 -1.16 -20.88
N SER A 257 25.66 -0.56 -20.67
CA SER A 257 24.84 -0.67 -19.45
C SER A 257 23.43 -1.13 -19.84
N HIS A 258 22.63 -1.44 -18.85
CA HIS A 258 21.24 -1.84 -19.07
C HIS A 258 20.31 -0.94 -18.26
N LEU A 259 19.24 -0.47 -18.90
CA LEU A 259 18.12 0.19 -18.23
C LEU A 259 17.12 -0.89 -17.77
N PRO A 260 17.04 -1.20 -16.48
CA PRO A 260 16.10 -2.20 -16.00
C PRO A 260 14.69 -1.59 -15.87
N LEU A 261 13.70 -2.19 -16.51
CA LEU A 261 12.29 -1.88 -16.36
C LEU A 261 11.63 -3.07 -15.67
N LYS A 262 11.03 -2.86 -14.48
CA LYS A 262 10.27 -3.90 -13.78
C LYS A 262 9.06 -4.33 -14.61
N LEU A 263 8.67 -5.60 -14.56
CA LEU A 263 7.47 -6.10 -15.21
C LEU A 263 6.22 -5.44 -14.62
N ASN A 264 6.19 -5.30 -13.30
CA ASN A 264 5.20 -4.53 -12.58
C ASN A 264 5.82 -3.21 -12.09
N MET A 265 5.65 -2.13 -12.87
CA MET A 265 6.13 -0.79 -12.51
C MET A 265 5.25 -0.13 -11.45
N ALA A 266 3.97 -0.50 -11.41
CA ALA A 266 2.98 0.09 -10.53
C ALA A 266 3.01 -0.49 -9.10
N GLY A 267 3.61 -1.67 -8.90
CA GLY A 267 3.71 -2.33 -7.59
C GLY A 267 2.34 -2.71 -7.03
N VAL A 268 2.18 -2.55 -5.72
CA VAL A 268 0.93 -2.87 -4.98
C VAL A 268 -0.06 -1.70 -4.90
N ILE A 269 0.30 -0.54 -5.39
CA ILE A 269 -0.50 0.68 -5.24
C ILE A 269 -1.84 0.60 -5.98
N PRO A 270 -1.93 0.08 -7.24
CA PRO A 270 -3.19 0.01 -7.96
C PRO A 270 -4.29 -0.79 -7.26
N PRO A 271 -4.06 -2.00 -6.72
CA PRO A 271 -5.08 -2.73 -5.97
C PRO A 271 -5.54 -2.01 -4.70
N ILE A 272 -4.61 -1.34 -4.00
CA ILE A 272 -4.94 -0.53 -2.81
C ILE A 272 -5.83 0.65 -3.21
N PHE A 273 -5.53 1.31 -4.33
CA PHE A 273 -6.32 2.42 -4.84
C PHE A 273 -7.71 1.95 -5.31
N ALA A 274 -7.77 0.84 -6.03
CA ALA A 274 -9.03 0.26 -6.49
C ALA A 274 -9.94 -0.09 -5.32
N SER A 275 -9.43 -0.77 -4.28
CA SER A 275 -10.19 -1.09 -3.08
C SER A 275 -10.65 0.16 -2.33
N SER A 276 -9.79 1.16 -2.17
CA SER A 276 -10.13 2.41 -1.46
C SER A 276 -11.22 3.20 -2.17
N ILE A 277 -11.19 3.27 -3.51
CA ILE A 277 -12.22 3.98 -4.30
C ILE A 277 -13.57 3.28 -4.25
N ILE A 278 -13.59 1.95 -4.20
CA ILE A 278 -14.85 1.19 -4.08
C ILE A 278 -15.41 1.28 -2.67
N LEU A 279 -14.55 1.22 -1.66
CA LEU A 279 -14.95 1.28 -0.26
C LEU A 279 -15.57 2.62 0.13
N LEU A 280 -15.11 3.74 -0.44
CA LEU A 280 -15.56 5.07 -0.08
C LEU A 280 -17.07 5.29 -0.38
N PRO A 281 -17.57 5.09 -1.62
CA PRO A 281 -19.00 5.20 -1.90
C PRO A 281 -19.83 4.15 -1.16
N ALA A 282 -19.34 2.92 -1.07
CA ALA A 282 -20.05 1.84 -0.40
C ALA A 282 -20.28 2.11 1.10
N THR A 283 -19.30 2.71 1.79
CA THR A 283 -19.48 3.13 3.19
C THR A 283 -20.44 4.28 3.32
N VAL A 284 -20.35 5.30 2.47
CA VAL A 284 -21.29 6.44 2.46
C VAL A 284 -22.72 5.94 2.26
N ILE A 285 -22.95 5.07 1.30
CA ILE A 285 -24.26 4.50 1.01
C ILE A 285 -24.78 3.73 2.23
N ASN A 286 -23.98 2.89 2.86
CA ASN A 286 -24.38 2.12 4.03
C ASN A 286 -24.77 3.04 5.20
N TRP A 287 -24.12 4.19 5.40
CA TRP A 287 -24.49 5.13 6.47
C TRP A 287 -25.83 5.80 6.22
N PHE A 288 -26.10 6.23 4.98
CA PHE A 288 -27.38 6.85 4.62
C PHE A 288 -28.52 5.84 4.54
N SER A 289 -28.23 4.56 4.34
CA SER A 289 -29.24 3.50 4.23
C SER A 289 -29.55 2.80 5.54
N SER A 290 -28.91 3.18 6.65
CA SER A 290 -29.14 2.59 7.99
C SER A 290 -30.51 2.92 8.61
N GLY A 291 -31.28 3.84 8.01
CA GLY A 291 -32.66 4.14 8.41
C GLY A 291 -33.67 3.28 7.66
N GLU A 292 -34.74 2.86 8.35
CA GLU A 292 -35.94 2.32 7.71
C GLU A 292 -36.70 3.47 7.00
N SER A 293 -36.31 3.79 5.79
CA SER A 293 -37.06 4.72 4.95
C SER A 293 -37.48 4.04 3.66
N ASP A 294 -38.78 4.05 3.40
CA ASP A 294 -39.41 3.56 2.16
C ASP A 294 -39.16 4.48 0.93
N ASN A 295 -38.17 5.34 1.03
CA ASN A 295 -37.82 6.24 -0.06
C ASN A 295 -37.19 5.46 -1.21
N PRO A 296 -37.70 5.55 -2.44
CA PRO A 296 -37.20 4.79 -3.58
C PRO A 296 -35.72 5.08 -3.87
N VAL A 297 -35.23 6.27 -3.50
CA VAL A 297 -33.79 6.63 -3.60
C VAL A 297 -32.94 5.83 -2.62
N VAL A 298 -33.42 5.63 -1.38
CA VAL A 298 -32.70 4.85 -0.36
C VAL A 298 -32.72 3.38 -0.72
N LEU A 299 -33.80 2.84 -1.27
CA LEU A 299 -33.86 1.45 -1.79
C LEU A 299 -32.88 1.27 -2.93
N PHE A 300 -32.83 2.17 -3.92
CA PHE A 300 -31.84 2.11 -4.99
C PHE A 300 -30.39 2.18 -4.46
N MET A 301 -30.13 3.02 -3.45
CA MET A 301 -28.82 3.08 -2.78
C MET A 301 -28.48 1.77 -2.07
N LYS A 302 -29.43 1.11 -1.40
CA LYS A 302 -29.25 -0.21 -0.78
C LYS A 302 -28.90 -1.29 -1.81
N ASP A 303 -29.61 -1.31 -2.93
CA ASP A 303 -29.34 -2.25 -4.01
C ASP A 303 -27.94 -2.01 -4.63
N MET A 304 -27.57 -0.77 -4.83
CA MET A 304 -26.22 -0.39 -5.27
C MET A 304 -25.14 -0.81 -4.27
N ALA A 305 -25.36 -0.58 -2.97
CA ALA A 305 -24.43 -1.02 -1.92
C ALA A 305 -24.31 -2.54 -1.89
N GLY A 306 -25.43 -3.26 -2.04
CA GLY A 306 -25.46 -4.72 -2.14
C GLY A 306 -24.69 -5.23 -3.35
N ALA A 307 -24.84 -4.58 -4.51
CA ALA A 307 -24.10 -4.94 -5.72
C ALA A 307 -22.58 -4.68 -5.63
N LEU A 308 -22.16 -3.73 -4.80
CA LEU A 308 -20.76 -3.39 -4.54
C LEU A 308 -20.14 -4.18 -3.37
N THR A 309 -20.85 -5.18 -2.82
CA THR A 309 -20.26 -6.07 -1.82
C THR A 309 -19.28 -7.07 -2.45
N PRO A 310 -18.17 -7.40 -1.76
CA PRO A 310 -17.26 -8.44 -2.21
C PRO A 310 -18.00 -9.75 -2.50
N GLY A 311 -17.65 -10.39 -3.62
CA GLY A 311 -18.30 -11.61 -4.08
C GLY A 311 -19.43 -11.42 -5.09
N GLN A 312 -19.92 -10.21 -5.30
CA GLN A 312 -20.89 -9.92 -6.36
C GLN A 312 -20.21 -9.77 -7.74
N PRO A 313 -20.81 -10.23 -8.84
CA PRO A 313 -20.22 -10.11 -10.18
C PRO A 313 -19.91 -8.66 -10.58
N ILE A 314 -20.77 -7.71 -10.20
CA ILE A 314 -20.61 -6.29 -10.47
C ILE A 314 -19.37 -5.73 -9.73
N TYR A 315 -19.19 -6.12 -8.45
CA TYR A 315 -18.00 -5.76 -7.69
C TYR A 315 -16.73 -6.27 -8.37
N VAL A 316 -16.70 -7.55 -8.78
CA VAL A 316 -15.53 -8.16 -9.43
C VAL A 316 -15.18 -7.45 -10.73
N MET A 317 -16.18 -7.13 -11.58
CA MET A 317 -15.94 -6.42 -12.82
C MET A 317 -15.41 -5.01 -12.58
N PHE A 318 -16.03 -4.27 -11.65
CA PHE A 318 -15.63 -2.91 -11.35
C PHE A 318 -14.24 -2.85 -10.71
N TYR A 319 -13.96 -3.80 -9.82
CA TYR A 319 -12.65 -3.94 -9.17
C TYR A 319 -11.55 -4.26 -10.19
N ALA A 320 -11.78 -5.21 -11.11
CA ALA A 320 -10.86 -5.51 -12.19
C ALA A 320 -10.59 -4.31 -13.09
N ALA A 321 -11.64 -3.60 -13.52
CA ALA A 321 -11.51 -2.40 -14.33
C ALA A 321 -10.74 -1.29 -13.60
N ALA A 322 -11.01 -1.09 -12.32
CA ALA A 322 -10.30 -0.12 -11.48
C ALA A 322 -8.82 -0.47 -11.34
N ILE A 323 -8.47 -1.74 -11.10
CA ILE A 323 -7.06 -2.18 -11.05
C ILE A 323 -6.35 -1.85 -12.35
N VAL A 324 -6.93 -2.21 -13.50
CA VAL A 324 -6.33 -1.94 -14.82
C VAL A 324 -6.14 -0.44 -15.02
N PHE A 325 -7.17 0.36 -14.75
CA PHE A 325 -7.09 1.81 -14.84
C PHE A 325 -5.95 2.38 -13.99
N PHE A 326 -5.89 2.01 -12.71
CA PHE A 326 -4.85 2.50 -11.81
C PHE A 326 -3.45 2.00 -12.15
N CYS A 327 -3.31 0.82 -12.74
CA CYS A 327 -2.01 0.34 -13.24
C CYS A 327 -1.46 1.28 -14.32
N PHE A 328 -2.27 1.65 -15.31
CA PHE A 328 -1.85 2.58 -16.35
C PHE A 328 -1.63 3.99 -15.80
N PHE A 329 -2.57 4.48 -15.00
CA PHE A 329 -2.48 5.79 -14.39
C PHE A 329 -1.21 5.95 -13.54
N TYR A 330 -0.95 5.01 -12.65
CA TYR A 330 0.19 5.08 -11.74
C TYR A 330 1.52 4.92 -12.48
N THR A 331 1.60 4.04 -13.48
CA THR A 331 2.80 3.90 -14.30
C THR A 331 3.12 5.20 -15.03
N ALA A 332 2.13 5.87 -15.61
CA ALA A 332 2.31 7.17 -16.27
C ALA A 332 2.73 8.28 -15.26
N LEU A 333 2.32 8.16 -14.00
CA LEU A 333 2.65 9.10 -12.94
C LEU A 333 4.09 8.98 -12.46
N VAL A 334 4.57 7.73 -12.30
CA VAL A 334 5.88 7.42 -11.72
C VAL A 334 6.99 7.50 -12.75
N PHE A 335 6.72 7.12 -13.98
CA PHE A 335 7.75 7.03 -15.02
C PHE A 335 7.49 8.02 -16.15
N ASN A 336 8.41 8.97 -16.29
CA ASN A 336 8.41 9.94 -17.39
C ASN A 336 9.40 9.50 -18.49
N SER A 337 8.85 8.95 -19.58
CA SER A 337 9.65 8.45 -20.70
C SER A 337 10.49 9.54 -21.38
N ARG A 338 9.96 10.78 -21.46
CA ARG A 338 10.66 11.93 -22.06
C ARG A 338 11.84 12.36 -21.22
N GLU A 339 11.64 12.53 -19.92
CA GLU A 339 12.72 12.92 -19.00
C GLU A 339 13.84 11.87 -18.95
N THR A 340 13.47 10.57 -18.98
CA THR A 340 14.44 9.48 -19.05
C THR A 340 15.23 9.53 -20.36
N ALA A 341 14.60 9.75 -21.50
CA ALA A 341 15.25 9.87 -22.80
C ALA A 341 16.18 11.09 -22.88
N ASP A 342 15.75 12.23 -22.29
CA ASP A 342 16.58 13.45 -22.22
C ASP A 342 17.80 13.25 -21.30
N ASN A 343 17.63 12.56 -20.17
CA ASN A 343 18.74 12.23 -19.27
C ASN A 343 19.75 11.28 -19.95
N LEU A 344 19.28 10.27 -20.71
CA LEU A 344 20.14 9.42 -21.52
C LEU A 344 20.90 10.24 -22.57
N LYS A 345 20.22 11.14 -23.28
CA LYS A 345 20.85 12.04 -24.27
C LYS A 345 21.91 12.94 -23.61
N LYS A 346 21.60 13.55 -22.46
CA LYS A 346 22.56 14.41 -21.74
C LYS A 346 23.79 13.64 -21.26
N SER A 347 23.64 12.38 -20.86
CA SER A 347 24.75 11.52 -20.45
C SER A 347 25.54 10.91 -21.62
N GLY A 348 25.17 11.20 -22.88
CA GLY A 348 25.81 10.63 -24.06
C GLY A 348 25.48 9.15 -24.27
N ALA A 349 24.42 8.66 -23.64
CA ALA A 349 23.96 7.29 -23.76
C ALA A 349 22.90 7.16 -24.86
N PHE A 350 22.91 6.05 -25.58
CA PHE A 350 21.94 5.79 -26.64
C PHE A 350 21.53 4.32 -26.66
N ILE A 351 20.34 4.05 -27.15
CA ILE A 351 19.85 2.69 -27.40
C ILE A 351 20.27 2.30 -28.82
N PRO A 352 20.95 1.15 -29.04
CA PRO A 352 21.36 0.72 -30.36
C PRO A 352 20.19 0.68 -31.35
N GLY A 353 20.38 1.29 -32.53
CA GLY A 353 19.35 1.34 -33.57
C GLY A 353 18.29 2.41 -33.43
N ILE A 354 18.29 3.24 -32.34
CA ILE A 354 17.29 4.28 -32.11
C ILE A 354 17.96 5.63 -31.95
N ARG A 355 17.39 6.67 -32.59
CA ARG A 355 17.91 8.04 -32.49
C ARG A 355 17.66 8.57 -31.07
N PRO A 356 18.68 9.19 -30.41
CA PRO A 356 18.53 9.83 -29.12
C PRO A 356 17.50 10.95 -29.14
N GLY A 357 16.72 11.09 -28.05
CA GLY A 357 15.68 12.11 -27.91
C GLY A 357 14.26 11.52 -28.06
N ASP A 358 13.37 12.18 -28.82
CA ASP A 358 11.95 11.81 -28.91
C ASP A 358 11.71 10.38 -29.41
N HIS A 359 12.54 9.87 -30.32
CA HIS A 359 12.42 8.49 -30.78
C HIS A 359 12.72 7.48 -29.65
N THR A 360 13.69 7.79 -28.81
CA THR A 360 14.00 6.98 -27.61
C THR A 360 12.85 7.04 -26.61
N ALA A 361 12.25 8.22 -26.39
CA ALA A 361 11.09 8.38 -25.51
C ALA A 361 9.89 7.53 -25.99
N LYS A 362 9.55 7.60 -27.28
CA LYS A 362 8.48 6.80 -27.89
C LYS A 362 8.73 5.29 -27.80
N PHE A 363 9.99 4.88 -27.96
CA PHE A 363 10.36 3.46 -27.84
C PHE A 363 10.18 2.96 -26.40
N ILE A 364 10.68 3.71 -25.42
CA ILE A 364 10.53 3.38 -23.99
C ILE A 364 9.06 3.34 -23.63
N ASP A 365 8.27 4.33 -24.08
CA ASP A 365 6.83 4.40 -23.82
C ASP A 365 6.09 3.18 -24.37
N LYS A 366 6.38 2.77 -25.60
CA LYS A 366 5.79 1.56 -26.20
C LYS A 366 6.11 0.29 -25.40
N ILE A 367 7.31 0.19 -24.84
CA ILE A 367 7.68 -0.95 -23.98
C ILE A 367 6.92 -0.86 -22.65
N LEU A 368 6.85 0.32 -22.04
CA LEU A 368 6.14 0.54 -20.78
C LEU A 368 4.67 0.16 -20.89
N VAL A 369 3.96 0.62 -21.91
CA VAL A 369 2.55 0.27 -22.15
C VAL A 369 2.36 -1.24 -22.19
N ARG A 370 3.23 -1.96 -22.89
CA ARG A 370 3.17 -3.44 -22.97
C ARG A 370 3.45 -4.11 -21.63
N LEU A 371 4.46 -3.62 -20.88
CA LEU A 371 4.78 -4.15 -19.55
C LEU A 371 3.66 -3.85 -18.57
N THR A 372 3.08 -2.65 -18.60
CA THR A 372 1.94 -2.25 -17.77
C THR A 372 0.71 -3.10 -18.04
N LEU A 373 0.43 -3.42 -19.32
CA LEU A 373 -0.69 -4.31 -19.65
C LEU A 373 -0.46 -5.71 -19.08
N ALA A 374 0.73 -6.29 -19.26
CA ALA A 374 1.06 -7.59 -18.70
C ALA A 374 1.00 -7.58 -17.15
N GLY A 375 1.51 -6.52 -16.53
CA GLY A 375 1.43 -6.30 -15.09
C GLY A 375 -0.01 -6.15 -14.59
N ALA A 376 -0.86 -5.40 -15.31
CA ALA A 376 -2.26 -5.21 -14.96
C ALA A 376 -3.05 -6.53 -14.99
N VAL A 377 -2.87 -7.32 -16.06
CA VAL A 377 -3.49 -8.66 -16.16
C VAL A 377 -3.03 -9.58 -15.03
N TYR A 378 -1.74 -9.59 -14.75
CA TYR A 378 -1.16 -10.35 -13.65
C TYR A 378 -1.76 -9.94 -12.29
N ILE A 379 -1.76 -8.64 -11.96
CA ILE A 379 -2.29 -8.13 -10.69
C ILE A 379 -3.78 -8.47 -10.56
N THR A 380 -4.56 -8.23 -11.62
CA THR A 380 -6.00 -8.53 -11.64
C THR A 380 -6.25 -10.01 -11.38
N PHE A 381 -5.50 -10.89 -12.03
CA PHE A 381 -5.61 -12.33 -11.82
C PHE A 381 -5.30 -12.73 -10.36
N VAL A 382 -4.19 -12.22 -9.80
CA VAL A 382 -3.79 -12.51 -8.41
C VAL A 382 -4.80 -11.98 -7.41
N CYS A 383 -5.37 -10.80 -7.65
CA CYS A 383 -6.35 -10.18 -6.75
C CYS A 383 -7.72 -10.88 -6.79
N LEU A 384 -8.15 -11.37 -7.96
CA LEU A 384 -9.45 -12.01 -8.13
C LEU A 384 -9.47 -13.50 -7.77
N LEU A 385 -8.32 -14.17 -7.86
CA LEU A 385 -8.25 -15.62 -7.62
C LEU A 385 -8.78 -16.02 -6.23
N PRO A 386 -8.41 -15.37 -5.11
CA PRO A 386 -8.98 -15.69 -3.81
C PRO A 386 -10.47 -15.36 -3.67
N GLU A 387 -10.96 -14.33 -4.34
CA GLU A 387 -12.39 -14.02 -4.39
C GLU A 387 -13.19 -15.19 -4.95
N PHE A 388 -12.73 -15.82 -6.03
CA PHE A 388 -13.34 -17.03 -6.56
C PHE A 388 -13.27 -18.22 -5.61
N LEU A 389 -12.17 -18.35 -4.85
CA LEU A 389 -12.04 -19.43 -3.86
C LEU A 389 -13.01 -19.24 -2.69
N ILE A 390 -13.17 -18.01 -2.21
CA ILE A 390 -14.13 -17.68 -1.14
C ILE A 390 -15.55 -18.01 -1.59
N LEU A 391 -15.93 -17.58 -2.80
CA LEU A 391 -17.27 -17.82 -3.35
C LEU A 391 -17.59 -19.32 -3.52
N LYS A 392 -16.62 -20.14 -3.91
CA LYS A 392 -16.85 -21.55 -4.21
C LYS A 392 -16.76 -22.45 -2.99
N TYR A 393 -15.91 -22.13 -2.01
CA TYR A 393 -15.60 -23.01 -0.88
C TYR A 393 -16.02 -22.45 0.48
N ASN A 394 -16.65 -21.26 0.53
CA ASN A 394 -17.06 -20.58 1.78
C ASN A 394 -15.95 -20.55 2.84
N VAL A 395 -14.71 -20.42 2.39
CA VAL A 395 -13.55 -20.37 3.28
C VAL A 395 -13.56 -19.01 3.97
N PRO A 396 -13.48 -18.93 5.30
CA PRO A 396 -13.28 -17.67 6.01
C PRO A 396 -11.86 -17.19 5.80
N PHE A 397 -11.54 -16.80 4.57
CA PHE A 397 -10.19 -16.43 4.18
C PHE A 397 -10.02 -14.92 4.27
N TYR A 398 -9.34 -14.46 5.30
CA TYR A 398 -8.78 -13.10 5.38
C TYR A 398 -7.64 -12.87 4.36
N PHE A 399 -7.30 -13.87 3.56
CA PHE A 399 -6.33 -13.76 2.48
C PHE A 399 -7.01 -13.36 1.16
N GLY A 400 -7.55 -12.13 1.10
CA GLY A 400 -7.86 -11.53 -0.18
C GLY A 400 -6.59 -11.45 -1.04
N GLY A 401 -6.71 -11.54 -2.37
CA GLY A 401 -5.56 -11.46 -3.27
C GLY A 401 -4.71 -10.22 -3.08
N THR A 402 -5.35 -9.11 -2.70
CA THR A 402 -4.66 -7.87 -2.33
C THR A 402 -3.75 -8.02 -1.13
N SER A 403 -4.18 -8.71 -0.07
CA SER A 403 -3.37 -8.86 1.14
C SER A 403 -2.13 -9.71 0.89
N LEU A 404 -2.25 -10.81 0.14
CA LEU A 404 -1.13 -11.65 -0.22
C LEU A 404 -0.12 -10.89 -1.09
N LEU A 405 -0.62 -10.15 -2.10
CA LEU A 405 0.21 -9.34 -2.98
C LEU A 405 0.95 -8.25 -2.19
N ILE A 406 0.26 -7.56 -1.25
CA ILE A 406 0.88 -6.53 -0.40
C ILE A 406 1.97 -7.15 0.48
N ILE A 407 1.70 -8.29 1.13
CA ILE A 407 2.69 -8.97 1.97
C ILE A 407 3.95 -9.29 1.18
N VAL A 408 3.81 -9.91 0.01
CA VAL A 408 4.95 -10.33 -0.81
C VAL A 408 5.74 -9.13 -1.32
N VAL A 409 5.06 -8.16 -1.95
CA VAL A 409 5.75 -7.05 -2.62
C VAL A 409 6.39 -6.11 -1.61
N VAL A 410 5.71 -5.78 -0.50
CA VAL A 410 6.29 -4.93 0.54
C VAL A 410 7.50 -5.60 1.19
N THR A 411 7.44 -6.92 1.43
CA THR A 411 8.60 -7.67 1.93
C THR A 411 9.76 -7.64 0.95
N MET A 412 9.50 -7.83 -0.36
CA MET A 412 10.53 -7.78 -1.40
C MET A 412 11.15 -6.39 -1.54
N ASP A 413 10.34 -5.34 -1.53
CA ASP A 413 10.82 -3.96 -1.60
C ASP A 413 11.64 -3.61 -0.35
N PHE A 414 11.21 -4.04 0.83
CA PHE A 414 11.97 -3.88 2.07
C PHE A 414 13.33 -4.58 2.00
N MET A 415 13.36 -5.86 1.58
CA MET A 415 14.61 -6.63 1.41
C MET A 415 15.54 -5.97 0.40
N SER A 416 15.01 -5.49 -0.73
CA SER A 416 15.78 -4.76 -1.74
C SER A 416 16.41 -3.49 -1.19
N GLN A 417 15.68 -2.73 -0.38
CA GLN A 417 16.19 -1.51 0.25
C GLN A 417 17.27 -1.80 1.28
N VAL A 418 17.09 -2.83 2.09
CA VAL A 418 18.13 -3.29 3.04
C VAL A 418 19.40 -3.70 2.30
N GLN A 419 19.28 -4.46 1.20
CA GLN A 419 20.42 -4.88 0.38
C GLN A 419 21.14 -3.67 -0.25
N ASN A 420 20.40 -2.73 -0.82
CA ASN A 420 20.97 -1.52 -1.41
C ASN A 420 21.71 -0.68 -0.36
N TYR A 421 21.14 -0.55 0.84
CA TYR A 421 21.77 0.16 1.94
C TYR A 421 23.07 -0.52 2.41
N MET A 422 23.07 -1.85 2.52
CA MET A 422 24.27 -2.63 2.87
C MET A 422 25.38 -2.49 1.81
N MET A 423 25.02 -2.55 0.52
CA MET A 423 25.97 -2.36 -0.58
C MET A 423 26.58 -0.96 -0.56
N SER A 424 25.77 0.09 -0.36
CA SER A 424 26.24 1.47 -0.26
C SER A 424 27.26 1.63 0.87
N GLN A 425 27.03 1.06 2.04
CA GLN A 425 27.97 1.11 3.16
C GLN A 425 29.27 0.32 2.90
N GLN A 426 29.19 -0.80 2.21
CA GLN A 426 30.39 -1.56 1.80
C GLN A 426 31.26 -0.73 0.84
N TYR A 427 30.65 -0.07 -0.15
CA TYR A 427 31.35 0.83 -1.07
C TYR A 427 32.04 1.99 -0.35
N GLU A 428 31.34 2.65 0.57
CA GLU A 428 31.93 3.73 1.36
C GLU A 428 33.13 3.28 2.19
N SER A 429 33.05 2.08 2.77
CA SER A 429 34.15 1.48 3.53
C SER A 429 35.38 1.14 2.69
N LEU A 430 35.16 0.75 1.42
CA LEU A 430 36.24 0.47 0.45
C LEU A 430 36.90 1.76 -0.01
N LEU A 431 36.11 2.81 -0.30
CA LEU A 431 36.61 4.13 -0.66
C LEU A 431 37.48 4.75 0.45
N LYS A 432 37.04 4.67 1.71
CA LYS A 432 37.83 5.13 2.86
C LYS A 432 39.16 4.36 2.97
N LYS A 433 39.17 3.05 2.74
CA LYS A 433 40.40 2.24 2.73
C LYS A 433 41.32 2.58 1.56
N ALA A 434 40.77 2.89 0.38
CA ALA A 434 41.54 3.27 -0.80
C ALA A 434 42.22 4.63 -0.61
N ASN A 435 41.49 5.63 -0.07
CA ASN A 435 42.07 6.97 0.20
C ASN A 435 43.17 6.96 1.28
N PHE A 436 43.12 6.06 2.26
CA PHE A 436 44.21 5.90 3.24
C PHE A 436 45.49 5.31 2.63
N LYS A 437 45.40 4.58 1.49
CA LYS A 437 46.59 4.06 0.80
C LYS A 437 47.24 5.07 -0.14
N THR A 438 46.59 6.18 -0.48
CA THR A 438 47.12 7.21 -1.38
C THR A 438 47.83 8.34 -0.62
N THR A 439 47.75 8.35 0.72
CA THR A 439 48.38 9.33 1.59
C THR A 439 49.61 8.79 2.33
N LEU A 440 50.09 7.60 2.00
CA LEU A 440 51.39 7.02 2.41
C LEU A 440 52.27 6.79 1.18
#